data_06fb320f26919093712074e388ccf6be
#
_entry.id   06fb320f26919093712074e388ccf6be
#
_cell.length_a   1.000
_cell.length_b   1.000
_cell.length_c   1.000
_cell.angle_alpha   90.00
_cell.angle_beta   90.00
_cell.angle_gamma   90.00
#
_symmetry.space_group_name_H-M   'P 1'
#
loop_
_entity.id
_entity.type
_entity.pdbx_description
1 polymer ?
#
loop_
_entity_poly.entity_id
_entity_poly.type
_entity_poly.pdbx_seq_one_letter_code
_entity_poly.pdbx_strand_id
1 'polypeptide(L)'
;MKPTNIYRRDFIKKSGMLLAATSVPSLLEAGEKQPTLSIKNQKIAIDSQWDVIVVGGGPAGCTAATAAAREGAKTLLIEATGQLGGMGTTGMIPAWCPFSDGEKIIYRGLAEKVFRAAKKGVPHEPADKLDWVSINPEQLMTVYDDMVCSSGAKVLFFSRLADVEMASDDTIEAIIVANKNGLTAFKAKVFVDCTGDGDLSVWAGANYFMGNNSDQVQLSTLCFSVANVDSYGYTTKPNLYWENKDSPIHDALKSGKYPLIDQHSCNNLIGPSVVQFNAGHIAMTNSPDPWQISDAMVKGRKVDDQYLRM
;
A
#
# COMPACT_ATOMS: atom_id res chain seq x y z
N MET A 1 -20.36 5.56 19.29
CA MET A 1 -20.70 5.76 17.87
C MET A 1 -21.50 4.55 17.40
N LYS A 2 -22.61 4.75 16.70
CA LYS A 2 -23.35 3.61 16.10
C LYS A 2 -22.60 3.18 14.84
N PRO A 3 -22.33 1.90 14.62
CA PRO A 3 -21.73 1.43 13.38
C PRO A 3 -22.63 1.79 12.20
N THR A 4 -22.06 2.38 11.19
CA THR A 4 -22.78 2.70 9.96
C THR A 4 -22.58 1.57 8.98
N ASN A 5 -23.61 0.76 8.75
CA ASN A 5 -23.63 -0.24 7.69
C ASN A 5 -23.70 0.52 6.33
N ILE A 6 -22.59 0.62 5.64
CA ILE A 6 -22.54 1.24 4.32
C ILE A 6 -22.17 0.15 3.32
N TYR A 7 -23.14 -0.35 2.59
CA TYR A 7 -22.90 -1.22 1.44
C TYR A 7 -22.19 -0.45 0.32
N ARG A 8 -21.39 -1.13 -0.52
CA ARG A 8 -20.67 -0.55 -1.68
C ARG A 8 -21.52 0.44 -2.47
N ARG A 9 -22.81 0.14 -2.68
CA ARG A 9 -23.77 1.03 -3.37
C ARG A 9 -24.05 2.32 -2.60
N ASP A 10 -24.03 2.29 -1.27
CA ASP A 10 -24.29 3.46 -0.43
C ASP A 10 -23.01 4.30 -0.21
N PHE A 11 -21.84 3.65 -0.27
CA PHE A 11 -20.56 4.34 -0.26
C PHE A 11 -20.41 5.26 -1.48
N ILE A 12 -20.68 4.74 -2.69
CA ILE A 12 -20.64 5.53 -3.93
C ILE A 12 -21.64 6.71 -3.87
N LYS A 13 -22.83 6.50 -3.28
CA LYS A 13 -23.83 7.56 -3.12
C LYS A 13 -23.43 8.62 -2.10
N LYS A 14 -22.74 8.25 -1.01
CA LYS A 14 -22.35 9.19 0.07
C LYS A 14 -21.06 9.94 -0.23
N SER A 15 -20.15 9.37 -0.98
CA SER A 15 -18.92 10.05 -1.44
C SER A 15 -19.21 11.26 -2.34
N GLY A 16 -20.35 11.25 -3.04
CA GLY A 16 -20.83 12.41 -3.82
C GLY A 16 -21.45 13.55 -3.01
N MET A 17 -21.73 13.36 -1.71
CA MET A 17 -22.45 14.35 -0.90
C MET A 17 -21.57 15.23 0.01
N LEU A 18 -20.27 14.99 0.12
CA LEU A 18 -19.37 15.73 1.04
C LEU A 18 -18.53 16.83 0.38
N LEU A 19 -18.78 17.17 -0.87
CA LEU A 19 -18.08 18.24 -1.60
C LEU A 19 -18.86 19.55 -1.62
N ALA A 20 -19.21 20.08 -0.47
CA ALA A 20 -19.82 21.40 -0.37
C ALA A 20 -19.06 22.29 0.62
N ALA A 21 -17.87 22.77 0.27
CA ALA A 21 -17.31 24.04 0.76
C ALA A 21 -15.96 24.35 0.13
N THR A 22 -15.91 24.68 -1.14
CA THR A 22 -15.07 25.77 -1.69
C THR A 22 -15.43 25.92 -3.17
N SER A 23 -15.75 27.11 -3.56
CA SER A 23 -16.25 27.63 -4.82
C SER A 23 -15.56 27.09 -6.10
N VAL A 24 -16.05 25.95 -6.57
CA VAL A 24 -16.06 25.57 -7.97
C VAL A 24 -17.53 25.26 -8.28
N PRO A 25 -18.14 25.76 -9.36
CA PRO A 25 -19.55 25.52 -9.60
C PRO A 25 -19.78 24.02 -9.71
N SER A 26 -20.51 23.47 -8.74
CA SER A 26 -20.93 22.07 -8.71
C SER A 26 -21.95 21.87 -9.80
N LEU A 27 -21.56 21.21 -10.87
CA LEU A 27 -22.48 20.69 -11.90
C LEU A 27 -23.07 19.32 -11.50
N LEU A 28 -23.41 19.16 -10.23
CA LEU A 28 -24.19 18.00 -9.77
C LEU A 28 -25.30 18.53 -8.86
N GLU A 29 -26.43 18.88 -9.48
CA GLU A 29 -27.69 19.05 -8.77
C GLU A 29 -28.08 17.71 -8.10
N ALA A 30 -28.46 17.80 -6.84
CA ALA A 30 -29.00 16.69 -6.07
C ALA A 30 -30.27 16.18 -6.74
N GLY A 31 -30.20 15.03 -7.44
CA GLY A 31 -31.38 14.38 -8.02
C GLY A 31 -31.17 13.60 -9.30
N GLU A 32 -30.12 13.80 -10.05
CA GLU A 32 -29.88 12.97 -11.24
C GLU A 32 -29.39 11.58 -10.84
N LYS A 33 -30.21 10.56 -11.11
CA LYS A 33 -29.76 9.17 -11.04
C LYS A 33 -28.64 9.00 -12.07
N GLN A 34 -27.44 8.67 -11.61
CA GLN A 34 -26.36 8.32 -12.52
C GLN A 34 -26.86 7.22 -13.49
N PRO A 35 -26.61 7.39 -14.81
CA PRO A 35 -26.98 6.38 -15.78
C PRO A 35 -26.28 5.05 -15.42
N THR A 36 -27.05 3.98 -15.37
CA THR A 36 -26.54 2.65 -15.06
C THR A 36 -26.60 1.78 -16.30
N LEU A 37 -25.54 1.00 -16.53
CA LEU A 37 -25.50 -0.02 -17.55
C LEU A 37 -25.70 -1.39 -16.89
N SER A 38 -26.72 -2.12 -17.31
CA SER A 38 -26.86 -3.54 -16.93
C SER A 38 -25.94 -4.37 -17.80
N ILE A 39 -24.94 -5.01 -17.20
CA ILE A 39 -24.12 -6.00 -17.92
C ILE A 39 -24.99 -7.23 -18.12
N LYS A 40 -25.16 -7.66 -19.38
CA LYS A 40 -25.90 -8.89 -19.72
C LYS A 40 -25.31 -10.08 -18.96
N ASN A 41 -26.13 -11.10 -18.67
CA ASN A 41 -25.77 -12.35 -18.01
C ASN A 41 -24.46 -12.92 -18.58
N GLN A 42 -23.35 -12.48 -18.07
CA GLN A 42 -22.02 -12.98 -18.43
C GLN A 42 -21.74 -14.19 -17.54
N LYS A 43 -21.55 -15.35 -18.14
CA LYS A 43 -21.05 -16.51 -17.42
C LYS A 43 -19.59 -16.30 -17.10
N ILE A 44 -19.24 -16.28 -15.83
CA ILE A 44 -17.87 -16.12 -15.33
C ILE A 44 -17.33 -17.51 -15.01
N ALA A 45 -16.10 -17.82 -15.43
CA ALA A 45 -15.42 -19.06 -15.08
C ALA A 45 -15.22 -19.16 -13.55
N ILE A 46 -15.34 -20.36 -13.00
CA ILE A 46 -15.17 -20.60 -11.57
C ILE A 46 -13.91 -21.45 -11.35
N ASP A 47 -13.05 -20.99 -10.44
CA ASP A 47 -11.96 -21.77 -9.85
C ASP A 47 -12.30 -22.02 -8.36
N SER A 48 -12.49 -23.29 -8.00
CA SER A 48 -12.96 -23.69 -6.67
C SER A 48 -12.05 -24.70 -5.97
N GLN A 49 -10.78 -24.74 -6.37
CA GLN A 49 -9.86 -25.77 -5.88
C GLN A 49 -9.11 -25.38 -4.59
N TRP A 50 -9.37 -24.25 -3.98
CA TRP A 50 -8.59 -23.67 -2.91
C TRP A 50 -9.20 -23.89 -1.53
N ASP A 51 -8.33 -24.15 -0.53
CA ASP A 51 -8.72 -24.12 0.89
C ASP A 51 -8.70 -22.69 1.42
N VAL A 52 -7.62 -21.94 1.09
CA VAL A 52 -7.43 -20.56 1.55
C VAL A 52 -7.11 -19.66 0.34
N ILE A 53 -7.80 -18.54 0.25
CA ILE A 53 -7.43 -17.45 -0.68
C ILE A 53 -7.10 -16.21 0.13
N VAL A 54 -5.89 -15.70 -0.10
CA VAL A 54 -5.39 -14.45 0.49
C VAL A 54 -5.43 -13.37 -0.58
N VAL A 55 -6.05 -12.24 -0.29
CA VAL A 55 -6.18 -11.11 -1.21
C VAL A 55 -5.28 -9.96 -0.77
N GLY A 56 -4.31 -9.62 -1.63
CA GLY A 56 -3.28 -8.62 -1.39
C GLY A 56 -1.93 -9.23 -1.00
N GLY A 57 -0.90 -8.99 -1.82
CA GLY A 57 0.46 -9.53 -1.68
C GLY A 57 1.43 -8.64 -0.90
N GLY A 58 0.92 -7.77 -0.02
CA GLY A 58 1.74 -7.03 0.94
C GLY A 58 2.35 -7.92 2.02
N PRO A 59 3.07 -7.35 3.01
CA PRO A 59 3.72 -8.12 4.07
C PRO A 59 2.75 -9.06 4.81
N ALA A 60 1.53 -8.58 5.09
CA ALA A 60 0.49 -9.38 5.74
C ALA A 60 0.07 -10.58 4.90
N GLY A 61 -0.20 -10.34 3.60
CA GLY A 61 -0.63 -11.41 2.69
C GLY A 61 0.45 -12.44 2.42
N CYS A 62 1.70 -12.01 2.22
CA CYS A 62 2.82 -12.92 2.06
C CYS A 62 2.98 -13.84 3.27
N THR A 63 2.87 -13.29 4.48
CA THR A 63 2.99 -14.08 5.71
C THR A 63 1.77 -14.98 5.95
N ALA A 64 0.56 -14.49 5.67
CA ALA A 64 -0.67 -15.28 5.78
C ALA A 64 -0.67 -16.47 4.80
N ALA A 65 -0.35 -16.23 3.53
CA ALA A 65 -0.28 -17.29 2.53
C ALA A 65 0.80 -18.33 2.86
N THR A 66 1.98 -17.87 3.32
CA THR A 66 3.06 -18.75 3.77
C THR A 66 2.64 -19.61 4.95
N ALA A 67 1.97 -19.01 5.94
CA ALA A 67 1.50 -19.74 7.12
C ALA A 67 0.46 -20.78 6.75
N ALA A 68 -0.58 -20.41 5.99
CA ALA A 68 -1.62 -21.32 5.56
C ALA A 68 -1.07 -22.50 4.75
N ALA A 69 -0.16 -22.25 3.80
CA ALA A 69 0.44 -23.31 2.98
C ALA A 69 1.29 -24.26 3.80
N ARG A 70 2.04 -23.77 4.80
CA ARG A 70 2.85 -24.61 5.71
C ARG A 70 2.01 -25.53 6.57
N GLU A 71 0.78 -25.15 6.91
CA GLU A 71 -0.19 -26.03 7.60
C GLU A 71 -0.89 -26.99 6.65
N GLY A 72 -0.48 -27.06 5.38
CA GLY A 72 -0.99 -28.01 4.39
C GLY A 72 -2.23 -27.53 3.64
N ALA A 73 -2.68 -26.30 3.84
CA ALA A 73 -3.81 -25.76 3.08
C ALA A 73 -3.40 -25.46 1.62
N LYS A 74 -4.26 -25.81 0.67
CA LYS A 74 -4.10 -25.42 -0.72
C LYS A 74 -4.37 -23.91 -0.85
N THR A 75 -3.31 -23.13 -0.91
CA THR A 75 -3.37 -21.67 -0.74
C THR A 75 -3.08 -20.93 -2.04
N LEU A 76 -3.92 -19.92 -2.34
CA LEU A 76 -3.74 -18.94 -3.40
C LEU A 76 -3.55 -17.55 -2.79
N LEU A 77 -2.51 -16.84 -3.23
CA LEU A 77 -2.28 -15.42 -2.96
C LEU A 77 -2.58 -14.64 -4.24
N ILE A 78 -3.49 -13.69 -4.17
CA ILE A 78 -3.88 -12.82 -5.29
C ILE A 78 -3.30 -11.44 -5.07
N GLU A 79 -2.56 -10.92 -6.07
CA GLU A 79 -1.90 -9.63 -6.01
C GLU A 79 -2.23 -8.78 -7.25
N ALA A 80 -2.59 -7.52 -7.00
CA ALA A 80 -3.00 -6.58 -8.06
C ALA A 80 -1.86 -6.10 -8.95
N THR A 81 -0.64 -6.10 -8.41
CA THR A 81 0.59 -5.69 -9.10
C THR A 81 1.39 -6.90 -9.59
N GLY A 82 2.58 -6.67 -10.12
CA GLY A 82 3.50 -7.73 -10.56
C GLY A 82 4.54 -8.09 -9.52
N GLN A 83 4.39 -7.68 -8.26
CA GLN A 83 5.42 -7.88 -7.23
C GLN A 83 4.82 -8.02 -5.83
N LEU A 84 5.44 -8.85 -5.00
CA LEU A 84 5.11 -9.01 -3.59
C LEU A 84 5.82 -7.97 -2.71
N GLY A 85 5.33 -7.77 -1.49
CA GLY A 85 5.94 -6.93 -0.46
C GLY A 85 5.26 -5.57 -0.23
N GLY A 86 4.31 -5.17 -1.08
CA GLY A 86 3.45 -3.99 -0.85
C GLY A 86 4.25 -2.71 -0.62
N MET A 87 4.11 -2.10 0.55
CA MET A 87 4.70 -0.79 0.85
C MET A 87 6.24 -0.75 0.77
N GLY A 88 6.91 -1.85 1.11
CA GLY A 88 8.38 -1.93 1.03
C GLY A 88 8.93 -2.17 -0.39
N THR A 89 8.07 -2.53 -1.33
CA THR A 89 8.42 -2.81 -2.73
C THR A 89 7.69 -1.88 -3.68
N THR A 90 6.42 -2.14 -3.99
CA THR A 90 5.60 -1.28 -4.86
C THR A 90 5.46 0.14 -4.31
N GLY A 91 5.29 0.29 -3.00
CA GLY A 91 5.17 1.59 -2.33
C GLY A 91 6.50 2.30 -2.10
N MET A 92 7.63 1.62 -2.30
CA MET A 92 8.99 2.18 -2.20
C MET A 92 9.29 2.87 -0.86
N ILE A 93 8.75 2.38 0.26
CA ILE A 93 9.11 2.89 1.59
C ILE A 93 10.59 2.58 1.86
N PRO A 94 11.42 3.60 2.25
CA PRO A 94 12.88 3.47 2.25
C PRO A 94 13.46 2.72 3.43
N ALA A 95 12.70 2.50 4.51
CA ALA A 95 13.24 1.90 5.73
C ALA A 95 12.20 1.08 6.50
N TRP A 96 12.70 0.07 7.21
CA TRP A 96 11.96 -0.57 8.27
C TRP A 96 11.76 0.42 9.42
N CYS A 97 10.51 0.66 9.82
CA CYS A 97 10.22 1.34 11.09
C CYS A 97 10.78 0.53 12.26
N PRO A 98 10.78 1.05 13.51
CA PRO A 98 11.35 0.33 14.64
C PRO A 98 10.96 -1.15 14.65
N PHE A 99 11.95 -2.03 14.61
CA PHE A 99 11.81 -3.48 14.63
C PHE A 99 12.15 -4.04 16.02
N SER A 100 12.52 -3.14 16.92
CA SER A 100 12.88 -3.43 18.30
C SER A 100 12.17 -2.48 19.27
N ASP A 101 12.31 -2.80 20.56
CA ASP A 101 11.95 -1.90 21.68
C ASP A 101 13.17 -1.11 22.21
N GLY A 102 14.27 -1.09 21.44
CA GLY A 102 15.56 -0.51 21.81
C GLY A 102 16.54 -1.55 22.38
N GLU A 103 16.07 -2.71 22.84
CA GLU A 103 16.89 -3.77 23.42
C GLU A 103 16.80 -5.08 22.62
N LYS A 104 15.61 -5.44 22.15
CA LYS A 104 15.36 -6.71 21.46
C LYS A 104 14.37 -6.57 20.32
N ILE A 105 14.46 -7.49 19.37
CA ILE A 105 13.46 -7.62 18.29
C ILE A 105 12.10 -7.97 18.90
N ILE A 106 11.07 -7.20 18.55
CA ILE A 106 9.68 -7.40 18.97
C ILE A 106 8.84 -8.16 17.95
N TYR A 107 9.20 -8.11 16.67
CA TYR A 107 8.52 -8.85 15.59
C TYR A 107 9.24 -10.16 15.30
N ARG A 108 8.67 -11.28 15.74
CA ARG A 108 9.27 -12.62 15.62
C ARG A 108 8.70 -13.42 14.45
N GLY A 109 9.18 -14.65 14.29
CA GLY A 109 8.66 -15.61 13.33
C GLY A 109 9.00 -15.25 11.88
N LEU A 110 7.99 -15.22 11.01
CA LEU A 110 8.17 -14.91 9.59
C LEU A 110 8.66 -13.48 9.38
N ALA A 111 8.16 -12.51 10.15
CA ALA A 111 8.59 -11.12 10.05
C ALA A 111 10.10 -10.96 10.32
N GLU A 112 10.63 -11.59 11.36
CA GLU A 112 12.07 -11.58 11.65
C GLU A 112 12.88 -12.24 10.53
N LYS A 113 12.39 -13.34 9.96
CA LYS A 113 13.08 -14.02 8.85
C LYS A 113 13.17 -13.12 7.62
N VAL A 114 12.07 -12.45 7.26
CA VAL A 114 12.04 -11.49 6.15
C VAL A 114 13.00 -10.33 6.41
N PHE A 115 12.93 -9.71 7.59
CA PHE A 115 13.82 -8.61 7.97
C PHE A 115 15.30 -8.99 7.85
N ARG A 116 15.71 -10.13 8.43
CA ARG A 116 17.09 -10.60 8.37
C ARG A 116 17.55 -10.96 6.96
N ALA A 117 16.66 -11.51 6.14
CA ALA A 117 16.98 -11.81 4.74
C ALA A 117 17.10 -10.52 3.91
N ALA A 118 16.17 -9.59 4.05
CA ALA A 118 16.18 -8.30 3.35
C ALA A 118 17.40 -7.43 3.73
N LYS A 119 17.82 -7.48 4.99
CA LYS A 119 18.99 -6.75 5.48
C LYS A 119 20.30 -7.13 4.76
N LYS A 120 20.39 -8.32 4.20
CA LYS A 120 21.54 -8.74 3.37
C LYS A 120 21.66 -7.90 2.09
N GLY A 121 20.57 -7.32 1.61
CA GLY A 121 20.55 -6.43 0.44
C GLY A 121 21.08 -5.02 0.70
N VAL A 122 21.36 -4.69 1.97
CA VAL A 122 21.90 -3.39 2.39
C VAL A 122 23.15 -3.57 3.27
N PRO A 123 24.26 -4.11 2.70
CA PRO A 123 25.45 -4.49 3.46
C PRO A 123 26.19 -3.30 4.11
N HIS A 124 25.86 -2.08 3.75
CA HIS A 124 26.37 -0.86 4.35
C HIS A 124 25.73 -0.54 5.72
N GLU A 125 24.59 -1.14 6.02
CA GLU A 125 23.94 -0.98 7.32
C GLU A 125 24.65 -1.82 8.39
N PRO A 126 24.90 -1.28 9.61
CA PRO A 126 25.51 -2.02 10.72
C PRO A 126 24.76 -3.33 11.01
N ALA A 127 25.50 -4.40 11.28
CA ALA A 127 24.92 -5.73 11.46
C ALA A 127 23.96 -5.82 12.65
N ASP A 128 24.18 -5.04 13.68
CA ASP A 128 23.40 -4.92 14.91
C ASP A 128 22.26 -3.91 14.84
N LYS A 129 22.21 -3.04 13.80
CA LYS A 129 21.13 -2.07 13.63
C LYS A 129 19.80 -2.79 13.41
N LEU A 130 18.80 -2.49 14.21
CA LEU A 130 17.47 -3.11 14.17
C LEU A 130 16.36 -2.15 13.73
N ASP A 131 16.56 -0.85 13.96
CA ASP A 131 15.56 0.17 13.70
C ASP A 131 16.01 1.10 12.57
N TRP A 132 15.06 1.56 11.77
CA TRP A 132 15.32 2.44 10.62
C TRP A 132 16.34 1.86 9.62
N VAL A 133 16.37 0.54 9.51
CA VAL A 133 17.21 -0.17 8.53
C VAL A 133 16.67 0.08 7.14
N SER A 134 17.55 0.43 6.23
CA SER A 134 17.20 0.69 4.83
C SER A 134 16.57 -0.53 4.15
N ILE A 135 15.65 -0.29 3.24
CA ILE A 135 15.02 -1.31 2.41
C ILE A 135 15.55 -1.17 0.99
N ASN A 136 16.17 -2.24 0.49
CA ASN A 136 16.38 -2.41 -0.95
C ASN A 136 15.14 -3.13 -1.51
N PRO A 137 14.28 -2.47 -2.30
CA PRO A 137 13.02 -3.05 -2.77
C PRO A 137 13.22 -4.26 -3.67
N GLU A 138 14.26 -4.28 -4.51
CA GLU A 138 14.56 -5.40 -5.41
C GLU A 138 14.92 -6.66 -4.61
N GLN A 139 15.75 -6.51 -3.57
CA GLN A 139 16.08 -7.61 -2.68
C GLN A 139 14.87 -8.08 -1.88
N LEU A 140 14.05 -7.14 -1.41
CA LEU A 140 12.86 -7.47 -0.62
C LEU A 140 11.82 -8.24 -1.46
N MET A 141 11.61 -7.89 -2.74
CA MET A 141 10.76 -8.66 -3.65
C MET A 141 11.20 -10.12 -3.71
N THR A 142 12.48 -10.36 -3.96
CA THR A 142 13.05 -11.72 -4.02
C THR A 142 12.83 -12.49 -2.72
N VAL A 143 13.00 -11.82 -1.57
CA VAL A 143 12.79 -12.45 -0.26
C VAL A 143 11.33 -12.90 -0.07
N TYR A 144 10.36 -12.09 -0.50
CA TYR A 144 8.95 -12.47 -0.42
C TYR A 144 8.59 -13.55 -1.43
N ASP A 145 9.09 -13.48 -2.65
CA ASP A 145 8.87 -14.51 -3.67
C ASP A 145 9.37 -15.88 -3.18
N ASP A 146 10.60 -15.91 -2.67
CA ASP A 146 11.21 -17.14 -2.11
C ASP A 146 10.40 -17.68 -0.93
N MET A 147 9.98 -16.80 0.00
CA MET A 147 9.23 -17.20 1.19
C MET A 147 7.87 -17.81 0.81
N VAL A 148 7.13 -17.13 -0.06
CA VAL A 148 5.78 -17.56 -0.46
C VAL A 148 5.85 -18.82 -1.33
N CYS A 149 6.66 -18.80 -2.40
CA CYS A 149 6.73 -19.91 -3.34
C CYS A 149 7.29 -21.18 -2.70
N SER A 150 8.33 -21.06 -1.84
CA SER A 150 8.90 -22.23 -1.15
C SER A 150 7.94 -22.85 -0.12
N SER A 151 6.93 -22.13 0.34
CA SER A 151 5.91 -22.66 1.24
C SER A 151 4.90 -23.58 0.54
N GLY A 152 4.84 -23.55 -0.80
CA GLY A 152 3.86 -24.26 -1.62
C GLY A 152 2.61 -23.43 -1.98
N ALA A 153 2.47 -22.21 -1.45
CA ALA A 153 1.43 -21.29 -1.89
C ALA A 153 1.59 -20.90 -3.37
N LYS A 154 0.48 -20.72 -4.06
CA LYS A 154 0.48 -20.22 -5.44
C LYS A 154 0.22 -18.72 -5.43
N VAL A 155 0.89 -18.00 -6.33
CA VAL A 155 0.69 -16.56 -6.50
C VAL A 155 0.05 -16.27 -7.84
N LEU A 156 -0.94 -15.38 -7.85
CA LEU A 156 -1.59 -14.88 -9.05
C LEU A 156 -1.41 -13.36 -9.11
N PHE A 157 -0.45 -12.91 -9.91
CA PHE A 157 -0.13 -11.51 -10.14
C PHE A 157 -1.08 -10.84 -11.14
N PHE A 158 -1.04 -9.51 -11.19
CA PHE A 158 -1.84 -8.68 -12.10
C PHE A 158 -3.33 -9.03 -12.04
N SER A 159 -3.79 -9.37 -10.86
CA SER A 159 -5.13 -9.88 -10.60
C SER A 159 -5.75 -9.10 -9.44
N ARG A 160 -6.76 -8.30 -9.74
CA ARG A 160 -7.39 -7.38 -8.81
C ARG A 160 -8.74 -7.91 -8.35
N LEU A 161 -9.01 -7.82 -7.05
CA LEU A 161 -10.37 -8.00 -6.53
C LEU A 161 -11.30 -7.00 -7.22
N ALA A 162 -12.39 -7.49 -7.81
CA ALA A 162 -13.37 -6.71 -8.55
C ALA A 162 -14.73 -6.67 -7.87
N ASP A 163 -15.11 -7.78 -7.21
CA ASP A 163 -16.36 -7.88 -6.45
C ASP A 163 -16.32 -9.03 -5.45
N VAL A 164 -17.32 -9.08 -4.56
CA VAL A 164 -17.52 -10.16 -3.59
C VAL A 164 -18.97 -10.65 -3.70
N GLU A 165 -19.15 -11.95 -3.88
CA GLU A 165 -20.44 -12.61 -3.88
C GLU A 165 -20.67 -13.26 -2.53
N MET A 166 -21.80 -12.94 -1.90
CA MET A 166 -22.18 -13.43 -0.58
C MET A 166 -23.19 -14.56 -0.69
N ALA A 167 -22.95 -15.67 0.03
CA ALA A 167 -23.93 -16.73 0.19
C ALA A 167 -24.99 -16.37 1.25
N SER A 168 -24.60 -15.60 2.27
CA SER A 168 -25.45 -15.06 3.33
C SER A 168 -24.85 -13.75 3.86
N ASP A 169 -25.48 -13.10 4.82
CA ASP A 169 -25.00 -11.83 5.40
C ASP A 169 -23.59 -11.91 6.02
N ASP A 170 -23.14 -13.13 6.36
CA ASP A 170 -21.89 -13.39 7.08
C ASP A 170 -20.95 -14.37 6.36
N THR A 171 -21.31 -14.83 5.16
CA THR A 171 -20.57 -15.89 4.45
C THR A 171 -20.30 -15.50 3.01
N ILE A 172 -19.02 -15.43 2.65
CA ILE A 172 -18.58 -15.18 1.28
C ILE A 172 -18.75 -16.48 0.47
N GLU A 173 -19.47 -16.41 -0.65
CA GLU A 173 -19.57 -17.50 -1.61
C GLU A 173 -18.37 -17.56 -2.55
N ALA A 174 -17.99 -16.40 -3.09
CA ALA A 174 -16.89 -16.27 -4.04
C ALA A 174 -16.38 -14.84 -4.05
N ILE A 175 -15.15 -14.67 -4.50
CA ILE A 175 -14.62 -13.37 -4.91
C ILE A 175 -14.53 -13.34 -6.43
N ILE A 176 -14.80 -12.17 -7.01
CA ILE A 176 -14.63 -11.92 -8.44
C ILE A 176 -13.31 -11.18 -8.63
N VAL A 177 -12.47 -11.72 -9.49
CA VAL A 177 -11.14 -11.19 -9.77
C VAL A 177 -11.05 -10.80 -11.25
N ALA A 178 -10.57 -9.59 -11.49
CA ALA A 178 -10.30 -9.06 -12.82
C ALA A 178 -8.82 -9.18 -13.16
N ASN A 179 -8.52 -9.72 -14.33
CA ASN A 179 -7.17 -9.77 -14.87
C ASN A 179 -7.21 -9.68 -16.42
N LYS A 180 -6.07 -9.87 -17.07
CA LYS A 180 -6.01 -9.77 -18.55
C LYS A 180 -6.88 -10.80 -19.26
N ASN A 181 -7.22 -11.93 -18.63
CA ASN A 181 -8.11 -12.95 -19.17
C ASN A 181 -9.61 -12.65 -18.95
N GLY A 182 -9.95 -11.51 -18.33
CA GLY A 182 -11.30 -11.11 -18.00
C GLY A 182 -11.62 -11.34 -16.53
N LEU A 183 -12.86 -11.75 -16.22
CA LEU A 183 -13.33 -12.02 -14.88
C LEU A 183 -13.31 -13.53 -14.57
N THR A 184 -12.88 -13.86 -13.38
CA THR A 184 -12.94 -15.23 -12.82
C THR A 184 -13.49 -15.16 -11.39
N ALA A 185 -14.43 -16.06 -11.08
CA ALA A 185 -14.90 -16.27 -9.72
C ALA A 185 -14.00 -17.30 -9.02
N PHE A 186 -13.46 -16.94 -7.87
CA PHE A 186 -12.66 -17.83 -7.05
C PHE A 186 -13.42 -18.21 -5.79
N LYS A 187 -13.47 -19.52 -5.48
CA LYS A 187 -14.09 -20.07 -4.27
C LYS A 187 -13.04 -20.70 -3.37
N ALA A 188 -13.19 -20.53 -2.07
CA ALA A 188 -12.36 -21.15 -1.05
C ALA A 188 -13.16 -21.44 0.20
N LYS A 189 -12.59 -22.24 1.11
CA LYS A 189 -13.16 -22.45 2.45
C LYS A 189 -12.97 -21.22 3.35
N VAL A 190 -11.84 -20.51 3.15
CA VAL A 190 -11.44 -19.32 3.93
C VAL A 190 -10.89 -18.24 3.01
N PHE A 191 -11.32 -17.01 3.22
CA PHE A 191 -10.76 -15.81 2.59
C PHE A 191 -10.06 -14.97 3.65
N VAL A 192 -8.88 -14.44 3.30
CA VAL A 192 -8.07 -13.57 4.18
C VAL A 192 -7.88 -12.23 3.50
N ASP A 193 -8.34 -11.16 4.14
CA ASP A 193 -8.17 -9.81 3.65
C ASP A 193 -6.81 -9.26 4.04
N CYS A 194 -5.97 -9.01 3.03
CA CYS A 194 -4.65 -8.38 3.16
C CYS A 194 -4.49 -7.27 2.13
N THR A 195 -5.60 -6.65 1.69
CA THR A 195 -5.63 -5.62 0.64
C THR A 195 -4.98 -4.30 1.05
N GLY A 196 -4.69 -4.10 2.35
CA GLY A 196 -4.13 -2.87 2.91
C GLY A 196 -5.22 -1.89 3.35
N ASP A 197 -6.29 -1.75 2.57
CA ASP A 197 -7.41 -0.85 2.87
C ASP A 197 -8.69 -1.60 3.30
N GLY A 198 -8.65 -2.93 3.41
CA GLY A 198 -9.78 -3.75 3.84
C GLY A 198 -10.85 -3.94 2.76
N ASP A 199 -10.48 -3.88 1.48
CA ASP A 199 -11.41 -3.93 0.36
C ASP A 199 -12.30 -5.17 0.38
N LEU A 200 -11.71 -6.35 0.64
CA LEU A 200 -12.46 -7.60 0.71
C LEU A 200 -13.50 -7.57 1.84
N SER A 201 -13.10 -7.15 3.02
CA SER A 201 -13.97 -7.07 4.20
C SER A 201 -15.09 -6.07 4.01
N VAL A 202 -14.76 -4.87 3.49
CA VAL A 202 -15.75 -3.82 3.22
C VAL A 202 -16.76 -4.26 2.16
N TRP A 203 -16.30 -4.89 1.10
CA TRP A 203 -17.18 -5.35 0.01
C TRP A 203 -18.02 -6.57 0.43
N ALA A 204 -17.53 -7.34 1.39
CA ALA A 204 -18.33 -8.40 2.06
C ALA A 204 -19.33 -7.85 3.08
N GLY A 205 -19.41 -6.53 3.28
CA GLY A 205 -20.40 -5.90 4.16
C GLY A 205 -19.94 -5.69 5.60
N ALA A 206 -18.66 -5.90 5.93
CA ALA A 206 -18.15 -5.63 7.26
C ALA A 206 -18.25 -4.15 7.62
N ASN A 207 -18.51 -3.88 8.90
CA ASN A 207 -18.50 -2.52 9.41
C ASN A 207 -17.06 -1.98 9.44
N TYR A 208 -16.88 -0.75 9.02
CA TYR A 208 -15.59 -0.07 9.03
C TYR A 208 -15.72 1.40 9.41
N PHE A 209 -14.61 2.01 9.76
CA PHE A 209 -14.47 3.46 9.85
C PHE A 209 -13.21 3.87 9.11
N MET A 210 -13.19 5.09 8.61
CA MET A 210 -12.07 5.65 7.86
C MET A 210 -11.62 6.96 8.50
N GLY A 211 -10.31 7.12 8.62
CA GLY A 211 -9.74 8.31 9.24
C GLY A 211 -9.86 8.32 10.77
N ASN A 212 -9.60 9.51 11.33
CA ASN A 212 -9.74 9.78 12.76
C ASN A 212 -11.15 10.30 13.09
N ASN A 213 -11.35 10.78 14.33
CA ASN A 213 -12.64 11.37 14.76
C ASN A 213 -13.08 12.61 13.97
N SER A 214 -12.22 13.16 13.12
CA SER A 214 -12.48 14.30 12.22
C SER A 214 -12.49 13.89 10.75
N ASP A 215 -12.64 12.61 10.46
CA ASP A 215 -12.63 12.02 9.11
C ASP A 215 -11.33 12.30 8.32
N GLN A 216 -10.22 12.57 9.04
CA GLN A 216 -8.93 12.81 8.44
C GLN A 216 -8.18 11.49 8.28
N VAL A 217 -7.77 11.18 7.06
CA VAL A 217 -6.85 10.07 6.75
C VAL A 217 -5.40 10.52 6.86
N GLN A 218 -4.49 9.57 6.98
CA GLN A 218 -3.06 9.86 6.95
C GLN A 218 -2.68 10.53 5.61
N LEU A 219 -1.81 11.54 5.69
CA LEU A 219 -1.26 12.18 4.49
C LEU A 219 -0.49 11.14 3.66
N SER A 220 -0.68 11.20 2.35
CA SER A 220 0.02 10.34 1.41
C SER A 220 1.31 10.97 0.93
N THR A 221 2.24 10.13 0.49
CA THR A 221 3.48 10.53 -0.20
C THR A 221 3.62 9.70 -1.46
N LEU A 222 4.32 10.22 -2.45
CA LEU A 222 4.83 9.44 -3.56
C LEU A 222 6.32 9.21 -3.31
N CYS A 223 6.71 7.97 -3.08
CA CYS A 223 8.12 7.65 -2.87
C CYS A 223 8.88 7.62 -4.20
N PHE A 224 10.14 8.05 -4.17
CA PHE A 224 11.00 8.08 -5.35
C PHE A 224 12.45 7.76 -5.01
N SER A 225 13.24 7.38 -6.01
CA SER A 225 14.67 7.09 -5.86
C SER A 225 15.52 8.06 -6.64
N VAL A 226 16.66 8.43 -6.07
CA VAL A 226 17.69 9.25 -6.71
C VAL A 226 18.96 8.42 -6.84
N ALA A 227 19.44 8.26 -8.06
CA ALA A 227 20.69 7.58 -8.37
C ALA A 227 21.85 8.57 -8.56
N ASN A 228 23.07 8.06 -8.59
CA ASN A 228 24.30 8.84 -8.74
C ASN A 228 24.55 9.84 -7.58
N VAL A 229 24.12 9.45 -6.39
CA VAL A 229 24.34 10.21 -5.16
C VAL A 229 25.78 9.98 -4.68
N ASP A 230 26.44 11.05 -4.22
CA ASP A 230 27.68 10.95 -3.47
C ASP A 230 27.40 10.28 -2.11
N SER A 231 27.64 8.96 -2.03
CA SER A 231 27.37 8.19 -0.83
C SER A 231 28.20 8.64 0.37
N TYR A 232 29.43 9.12 0.14
CA TYR A 232 30.27 9.66 1.20
C TYR A 232 29.69 10.97 1.74
N GLY A 233 29.35 11.90 0.84
CA GLY A 233 28.69 13.15 1.23
C GLY A 233 27.38 12.91 1.95
N TYR A 234 26.56 11.96 1.46
CA TYR A 234 25.28 11.59 2.08
C TYR A 234 25.46 11.10 3.53
N THR A 235 26.48 10.31 3.81
CA THR A 235 26.71 9.72 5.13
C THR A 235 27.46 10.63 6.12
N THR A 236 28.21 11.64 5.61
CA THR A 236 29.07 12.51 6.41
C THR A 236 28.56 13.94 6.59
N LYS A 237 27.67 14.41 5.70
CA LYS A 237 27.03 15.72 5.80
C LYS A 237 25.71 15.65 6.58
N PRO A 238 25.15 16.79 7.02
CA PRO A 238 23.82 16.83 7.62
C PRO A 238 22.79 16.20 6.70
N ASN A 239 21.99 15.28 7.25
CA ASN A 239 20.91 14.62 6.52
C ASN A 239 19.72 15.57 6.27
N LEU A 240 18.77 15.14 5.43
CA LEU A 240 17.61 15.95 5.05
C LEU A 240 16.46 15.87 6.07
N TYR A 241 16.60 15.15 7.19
CA TYR A 241 15.55 15.06 8.18
C TYR A 241 15.27 16.41 8.84
N TRP A 242 14.00 16.74 9.00
CA TRP A 242 13.55 18.01 9.60
C TRP A 242 14.11 18.23 11.00
N GLU A 243 14.21 17.18 11.80
CA GLU A 243 14.70 17.22 13.19
C GLU A 243 16.18 17.62 13.27
N ASN A 244 16.92 17.46 12.17
CA ASN A 244 18.28 17.92 12.11
C ASN A 244 18.32 19.43 11.87
N LYS A 245 18.73 20.21 12.88
CA LYS A 245 18.81 21.67 12.80
C LYS A 245 19.69 22.20 11.66
N ASP A 246 20.66 21.41 11.23
CA ASP A 246 21.60 21.76 10.15
C ASP A 246 21.16 21.17 8.78
N SER A 247 19.94 20.67 8.69
CA SER A 247 19.40 20.10 7.47
C SER A 247 19.21 21.17 6.39
N PRO A 248 19.65 20.92 5.15
CA PRO A 248 19.44 21.82 4.01
C PRO A 248 17.96 22.11 3.72
N ILE A 249 17.04 21.25 4.19
CA ILE A 249 15.61 21.45 3.97
C ILE A 249 15.09 22.75 4.59
N HIS A 250 15.70 23.21 5.70
CA HIS A 250 15.30 24.47 6.33
C HIS A 250 15.54 25.68 5.42
N ASP A 251 16.68 25.71 4.73
CA ASP A 251 17.00 26.81 3.81
C ASP A 251 16.17 26.71 2.54
N ALA A 252 15.91 25.50 2.04
CA ALA A 252 15.04 25.29 0.89
C ALA A 252 13.62 25.81 1.16
N LEU A 253 13.04 25.49 2.32
CA LEU A 253 11.71 25.95 2.73
C LEU A 253 11.66 27.47 2.91
N LYS A 254 12.68 28.07 3.58
CA LYS A 254 12.77 29.52 3.77
C LYS A 254 12.92 30.29 2.46
N SER A 255 13.54 29.70 1.46
CA SER A 255 13.79 30.35 0.18
C SER A 255 12.51 30.66 -0.60
N GLY A 256 11.42 29.90 -0.36
CA GLY A 256 10.19 29.98 -1.15
C GLY A 256 10.34 29.50 -2.59
N LYS A 257 11.52 29.02 -2.98
CA LYS A 257 11.85 28.61 -4.35
C LYS A 257 11.17 27.30 -4.74
N TYR A 258 10.82 26.48 -3.74
CA TYR A 258 10.26 25.15 -3.90
C TYR A 258 8.88 25.06 -3.20
N PRO A 259 7.82 25.64 -3.78
CA PRO A 259 6.54 25.82 -3.08
C PRO A 259 5.74 24.52 -2.84
N LEU A 260 6.15 23.40 -3.39
CA LEU A 260 5.47 22.12 -3.22
C LEU A 260 6.12 21.20 -2.18
N ILE A 261 7.36 21.49 -1.73
CA ILE A 261 7.98 20.71 -0.67
C ILE A 261 7.45 21.12 0.69
N ASP A 262 7.53 20.20 1.63
CA ASP A 262 7.29 20.46 3.05
C ASP A 262 8.44 19.90 3.91
N GLN A 263 8.25 19.88 5.22
CA GLN A 263 9.28 19.39 6.15
C GLN A 263 9.46 17.87 6.13
N HIS A 264 8.54 17.10 5.50
CA HIS A 264 8.63 15.65 5.49
C HIS A 264 9.64 15.17 4.44
N SER A 265 10.75 14.61 4.91
CA SER A 265 11.83 14.13 4.04
C SER A 265 12.53 12.91 4.64
N CYS A 266 11.79 11.84 4.88
CA CYS A 266 12.39 10.57 5.25
C CYS A 266 13.14 10.00 4.03
N ASN A 267 14.41 9.62 4.23
CA ASN A 267 15.24 9.12 3.14
C ASN A 267 16.31 8.16 3.65
N ASN A 268 16.67 7.18 2.83
CA ASN A 268 17.67 6.17 3.18
C ASN A 268 18.52 5.79 1.98
N LEU A 269 19.80 5.56 2.23
CA LEU A 269 20.71 4.93 1.26
C LEU A 269 20.34 3.46 1.15
N ILE A 270 19.82 3.04 0.00
CA ILE A 270 19.33 1.67 -0.23
C ILE A 270 20.30 0.79 -1.00
N GLY A 271 21.37 1.38 -1.52
CA GLY A 271 22.42 0.71 -2.28
C GLY A 271 23.52 1.69 -2.64
N PRO A 272 24.60 1.25 -3.32
CA PRO A 272 25.67 2.13 -3.76
C PRO A 272 25.11 3.29 -4.60
N SER A 273 25.34 4.52 -4.12
CA SER A 273 24.92 5.77 -4.80
C SER A 273 23.42 5.87 -5.13
N VAL A 274 22.57 5.17 -4.39
CA VAL A 274 21.10 5.24 -4.56
C VAL A 274 20.43 5.56 -3.23
N VAL A 275 19.73 6.67 -3.18
CA VAL A 275 18.93 7.10 -2.04
C VAL A 275 17.45 7.06 -2.41
N GLN A 276 16.65 6.44 -1.56
CA GLN A 276 15.21 6.37 -1.70
C GLN A 276 14.55 7.32 -0.70
N PHE A 277 13.53 8.02 -1.18
CA PHE A 277 12.81 9.05 -0.44
C PHE A 277 11.37 8.64 -0.20
N ASN A 278 10.90 8.93 1.00
CA ASN A 278 9.50 9.08 1.37
C ASN A 278 9.35 10.53 1.83
N ALA A 279 9.03 11.43 0.90
CA ALA A 279 9.10 12.86 1.12
C ALA A 279 7.95 13.61 0.47
N GLY A 280 7.57 14.74 1.07
CA GLY A 280 6.48 15.59 0.60
C GLY A 280 5.09 15.00 0.82
N HIS A 281 4.22 15.74 1.48
CA HIS A 281 2.86 15.28 1.73
C HIS A 281 1.89 15.69 0.61
N ILE A 282 1.00 14.78 0.28
CA ILE A 282 -0.09 14.98 -0.65
C ILE A 282 -1.38 14.78 0.13
N ALA A 283 -2.10 15.87 0.37
CA ALA A 283 -3.38 15.80 1.05
C ALA A 283 -4.44 15.21 0.12
N MET A 284 -5.14 14.19 0.59
CA MET A 284 -6.35 13.64 -0.01
C MET A 284 -7.42 13.61 1.08
N THR A 285 -8.65 13.92 0.70
CA THR A 285 -9.79 13.91 1.63
C THR A 285 -10.59 12.61 1.55
N ASN A 286 -10.47 11.89 0.44
CA ASN A 286 -11.16 10.63 0.20
C ASN A 286 -10.22 9.67 -0.56
N SER A 287 -9.48 8.87 0.18
CA SER A 287 -8.49 7.94 -0.39
C SER A 287 -9.08 6.83 -1.31
N PRO A 288 -10.32 6.38 -1.14
CA PRO A 288 -10.97 5.46 -2.09
C PRO A 288 -11.42 6.10 -3.41
N ASP A 289 -11.43 7.43 -3.52
CA ASP A 289 -11.83 8.11 -4.76
C ASP A 289 -10.74 7.99 -5.83
N PRO A 290 -10.97 7.28 -6.95
CA PRO A 290 -9.97 7.06 -7.98
C PRO A 290 -9.50 8.33 -8.68
N TRP A 291 -10.34 9.37 -8.73
CA TRP A 291 -9.97 10.65 -9.32
C TRP A 291 -9.01 11.41 -8.40
N GLN A 292 -9.26 11.43 -7.09
CA GLN A 292 -8.33 12.03 -6.13
C GLN A 292 -6.99 11.28 -6.08
N ILE A 293 -7.00 9.95 -6.16
CA ILE A 293 -5.76 9.16 -6.26
C ILE A 293 -5.00 9.55 -7.54
N SER A 294 -5.69 9.65 -8.67
CA SER A 294 -5.08 10.00 -9.96
C SER A 294 -4.43 11.40 -9.92
N ASP A 295 -5.14 12.38 -9.38
CA ASP A 295 -4.63 13.73 -9.19
C ASP A 295 -3.44 13.78 -8.22
N ALA A 296 -3.51 13.01 -7.12
CA ALA A 296 -2.45 12.87 -6.15
C ALA A 296 -1.17 12.28 -6.78
N MET A 297 -1.30 11.27 -7.63
CA MET A 297 -0.17 10.68 -8.37
C MET A 297 0.50 11.69 -9.30
N VAL A 298 -0.29 12.48 -10.03
CA VAL A 298 0.24 13.55 -10.91
C VAL A 298 0.92 14.65 -10.10
N LYS A 299 0.30 15.07 -9.00
CA LYS A 299 0.86 16.08 -8.09
C LYS A 299 2.13 15.58 -7.42
N GLY A 300 2.16 14.33 -6.96
CA GLY A 300 3.30 13.71 -6.32
C GLY A 300 4.57 13.81 -7.18
N ARG A 301 4.48 13.49 -8.47
CA ARG A 301 5.62 13.60 -9.39
C ARG A 301 6.17 15.03 -9.50
N LYS A 302 5.32 16.06 -9.32
CA LYS A 302 5.77 17.46 -9.29
C LYS A 302 6.43 17.81 -7.96
N VAL A 303 5.98 17.21 -6.87
CA VAL A 303 6.62 17.33 -5.55
C VAL A 303 8.02 16.70 -5.61
N ASP A 304 8.13 15.49 -6.14
CA ASP A 304 9.38 14.74 -6.29
C ASP A 304 10.40 15.54 -7.11
N ASP A 305 9.98 16.15 -8.24
CA ASP A 305 10.85 17.01 -9.07
C ASP A 305 11.40 18.21 -8.28
N GLN A 306 10.62 18.79 -7.36
CA GLN A 306 11.12 19.88 -6.53
C GLN A 306 12.11 19.42 -5.46
N TYR A 307 11.89 18.25 -4.84
CA TYR A 307 12.89 17.67 -3.94
C TYR A 307 14.19 17.33 -4.67
N LEU A 308 14.11 16.86 -5.90
CA LEU A 308 15.30 16.56 -6.72
C LEU A 308 16.11 17.82 -7.09
N ARG A 309 15.45 18.97 -7.19
CA ARG A 309 16.10 20.26 -7.54
C ARG A 309 16.57 21.07 -6.32
N MET A 310 16.16 20.69 -5.16
CA MET A 310 16.55 21.28 -3.87
C MET A 310 18.02 20.99 -3.56
#